data_2046ad1d84579a9761db51b8f1ee2885
#
_entry.id   2046ad1d84579a9761db51b8f1ee2885
#
_cell.length_a   1.000
_cell.length_b   1.000
_cell.length_c   1.000
_cell.angle_alpha   90.00
_cell.angle_beta   90.00
_cell.angle_gamma   90.00
#
_symmetry.space_group_name_H-M   'P 1'
#
loop_
_entity.id
_entity.type
_entity.pdbx_description
1 polymer ?
#
loop_
_entity_poly.entity_id
_entity_poly.type
_entity_poly.pdbx_seq_one_letter_code
_entity_poly.pdbx_strand_id
1 'polypeptide(L)'
;GIGALIHYREGIVYISEPYEGLPAYKAGFKAGDAIISVDGESAKGKNSDQVREKLRGQAGSEIELEVERDGKIIKKTFRREDIQLPNVPYFGMIDKEVGYIKLNEFTKQASDNVKNAFENLKRQNMQYLILDLRGNGGGLLQEAVNIVNLFVDKGQVVVSTKAKTIEKNSTFKTTKKALDTKIPIVVLIDGTSASASEIVSGSLQDFDRAVIMGQCSFGKGLVQNILPLIYNSQMKVTVSKYYIPSGRCIQAID
;
A
#
# COMPACT_ATOMS: atom_id res chain seq x y z
N GLY A 1 -10.01 0.65 14.68
CA GLY A 1 -10.40 -0.54 13.89
C GLY A 1 -10.11 -1.86 14.60
N ILE A 2 -10.38 -2.99 13.93
CA ILE A 2 -10.16 -4.33 14.51
C ILE A 2 -8.88 -5.04 14.00
N GLY A 3 -8.23 -4.52 12.95
CA GLY A 3 -7.02 -5.12 12.40
C GLY A 3 -7.26 -6.45 11.68
N ALA A 4 -8.27 -6.48 10.82
CA ALA A 4 -8.55 -7.63 9.95
C ALA A 4 -8.96 -7.18 8.56
N LEU A 5 -8.55 -7.96 7.55
CA LEU A 5 -9.07 -7.87 6.20
C LEU A 5 -10.37 -8.65 6.12
N ILE A 6 -11.38 -8.08 5.45
CA ILE A 6 -12.67 -8.72 5.23
C ILE A 6 -12.99 -8.84 3.74
N HIS A 7 -13.69 -9.88 3.37
CA HIS A 7 -14.09 -10.16 1.99
C HIS A 7 -15.57 -10.55 1.92
N TYR A 8 -16.26 -10.05 0.90
CA TYR A 8 -17.67 -10.41 0.62
C TYR A 8 -17.73 -11.53 -0.41
N ARG A 9 -18.45 -12.58 -0.09
CA ARG A 9 -18.70 -13.70 -0.98
C ARG A 9 -20.09 -14.27 -0.75
N GLU A 10 -20.87 -14.43 -1.80
CA GLU A 10 -22.18 -15.11 -1.79
C GLU A 10 -23.14 -14.60 -0.71
N GLY A 11 -23.21 -13.30 -0.51
CA GLY A 11 -24.13 -12.68 0.46
C GLY A 11 -23.59 -12.59 1.88
N ILE A 12 -22.38 -13.09 2.16
CA ILE A 12 -21.77 -13.15 3.49
C ILE A 12 -20.43 -12.41 3.47
N VAL A 13 -20.12 -11.71 4.56
CA VAL A 13 -18.83 -11.08 4.78
C VAL A 13 -17.98 -11.97 5.68
N TYR A 14 -16.80 -12.32 5.24
CA TYR A 14 -15.83 -13.17 5.95
C TYR A 14 -14.64 -12.37 6.43
N ILE A 15 -14.05 -12.76 7.54
CA ILE A 15 -12.68 -12.38 7.88
C ILE A 15 -11.76 -13.18 6.96
N SER A 16 -11.05 -12.50 6.05
CA SER A 16 -10.07 -13.16 5.16
C SER A 16 -8.70 -13.26 5.80
N GLU A 17 -8.32 -12.26 6.62
CA GLU A 17 -7.02 -12.25 7.30
C GLU A 17 -7.10 -11.37 8.56
N PRO A 18 -7.05 -11.94 9.77
CA PRO A 18 -6.79 -11.18 10.99
C PRO A 18 -5.27 -10.97 11.11
N TYR A 19 -4.83 -9.72 11.12
CA TYR A 19 -3.41 -9.40 11.20
C TYR A 19 -2.82 -9.72 12.57
N GLU A 20 -1.72 -10.43 12.58
CA GLU A 20 -1.01 -10.86 13.79
C GLU A 20 -0.73 -9.70 14.74
N GLY A 21 -0.96 -9.92 16.04
CA GLY A 21 -0.76 -8.90 17.07
C GLY A 21 -1.82 -7.80 17.14
N LEU A 22 -2.82 -7.75 16.22
CA LEU A 22 -3.90 -6.78 16.23
C LEU A 22 -5.18 -7.32 16.91
N PRO A 23 -6.16 -6.46 17.24
CA PRO A 23 -7.31 -6.82 18.08
C PRO A 23 -8.07 -8.08 17.68
N ALA A 24 -8.42 -8.24 16.40
CA ALA A 24 -9.15 -9.41 15.93
C ALA A 24 -8.34 -10.71 16.10
N TYR A 25 -7.04 -10.67 15.82
CA TYR A 25 -6.14 -11.80 16.02
C TYR A 25 -6.03 -12.17 17.51
N LYS A 26 -5.79 -11.18 18.38
CA LYS A 26 -5.72 -11.36 19.83
C LYS A 26 -7.03 -11.91 20.41
N ALA A 27 -8.18 -11.55 19.84
CA ALA A 27 -9.48 -12.08 20.22
C ALA A 27 -9.71 -13.53 19.74
N GLY A 28 -8.83 -14.07 18.89
CA GLY A 28 -8.87 -15.46 18.40
C GLY A 28 -9.73 -15.66 17.16
N PHE A 29 -10.03 -14.59 16.41
CA PHE A 29 -10.64 -14.71 15.09
C PHE A 29 -9.65 -15.28 14.08
N LYS A 30 -10.17 -15.96 13.06
CA LYS A 30 -9.38 -16.66 12.04
C LYS A 30 -9.88 -16.34 10.64
N ALA A 31 -9.01 -16.58 9.66
CA ALA A 31 -9.42 -16.57 8.26
C ALA A 31 -10.55 -17.61 8.04
N GLY A 32 -11.57 -17.21 7.29
CA GLY A 32 -12.76 -18.02 7.03
C GLY A 32 -13.93 -17.80 8.02
N ASP A 33 -13.75 -17.06 9.10
CA ASP A 33 -14.84 -16.71 10.01
C ASP A 33 -15.90 -15.87 9.30
N ALA A 34 -17.14 -16.34 9.25
CA ALA A 34 -18.28 -15.61 8.67
C ALA A 34 -18.84 -14.60 9.68
N ILE A 35 -18.87 -13.32 9.34
CA ILE A 35 -19.38 -12.27 10.24
C ILE A 35 -20.90 -12.33 10.28
N ILE A 36 -21.47 -12.60 11.47
CA ILE A 36 -22.92 -12.69 11.72
C ILE A 36 -23.48 -11.36 12.20
N SER A 37 -22.85 -10.77 13.22
CA SER A 37 -23.28 -9.49 13.78
C SER A 37 -22.11 -8.66 14.29
N VAL A 38 -22.28 -7.35 14.32
CA VAL A 38 -21.37 -6.36 14.91
C VAL A 38 -22.19 -5.47 15.84
N ASP A 39 -21.79 -5.41 17.12
CA ASP A 39 -22.49 -4.65 18.17
C ASP A 39 -24.01 -4.97 18.22
N GLY A 40 -24.37 -6.26 18.08
CA GLY A 40 -25.72 -6.76 18.04
C GLY A 40 -26.49 -6.53 16.74
N GLU A 41 -25.94 -5.80 15.78
CA GLU A 41 -26.55 -5.58 14.49
C GLU A 41 -26.15 -6.63 13.46
N SER A 42 -27.13 -7.29 12.83
CA SER A 42 -26.89 -8.33 11.83
C SER A 42 -26.07 -7.83 10.63
N ALA A 43 -25.10 -8.65 10.21
CA ALA A 43 -24.32 -8.46 8.98
C ALA A 43 -24.98 -9.10 7.75
N LYS A 44 -26.09 -9.85 7.93
CA LYS A 44 -26.78 -10.54 6.84
C LYS A 44 -27.28 -9.56 5.78
N GLY A 45 -26.93 -9.82 4.52
CA GLY A 45 -27.33 -8.97 3.39
C GLY A 45 -26.55 -7.65 3.26
N LYS A 46 -25.56 -7.39 4.12
CA LYS A 46 -24.67 -6.23 4.03
C LYS A 46 -23.45 -6.58 3.18
N ASN A 47 -22.96 -5.60 2.43
CA ASN A 47 -21.70 -5.72 1.69
C ASN A 47 -20.49 -5.41 2.58
N SER A 48 -19.27 -5.61 2.05
CA SER A 48 -18.01 -5.36 2.78
C SER A 48 -17.89 -3.93 3.32
N ASP A 49 -18.38 -2.93 2.58
CA ASP A 49 -18.24 -1.52 3.00
C ASP A 49 -19.15 -1.22 4.19
N GLN A 50 -20.39 -1.70 4.15
CA GLN A 50 -21.35 -1.53 5.25
C GLN A 50 -20.88 -2.23 6.53
N VAL A 51 -20.29 -3.43 6.42
CA VAL A 51 -19.72 -4.13 7.58
C VAL A 51 -18.46 -3.43 8.05
N ARG A 52 -17.60 -2.96 7.14
CA ARG A 52 -16.35 -2.23 7.45
C ARG A 52 -16.64 -0.96 8.26
N GLU A 53 -17.69 -0.21 7.92
CA GLU A 53 -18.08 0.98 8.67
C GLU A 53 -18.42 0.66 10.13
N LYS A 54 -19.11 -0.46 10.39
CA LYS A 54 -19.44 -0.91 11.74
C LYS A 54 -18.22 -1.42 12.51
N LEU A 55 -17.28 -2.09 11.84
CA LEU A 55 -16.04 -2.55 12.45
C LEU A 55 -15.09 -1.39 12.78
N ARG A 56 -15.21 -0.25 12.09
CA ARG A 56 -14.49 0.98 12.41
C ARG A 56 -15.09 1.65 13.65
N GLY A 57 -14.30 2.50 14.28
CA GLY A 57 -14.72 3.29 15.45
C GLY A 57 -13.51 3.91 16.13
N GLN A 58 -13.76 4.67 17.18
CA GLN A 58 -12.74 5.32 17.98
C GLN A 58 -11.78 4.28 18.58
N ALA A 59 -10.49 4.53 18.55
CA ALA A 59 -9.50 3.70 19.24
C ALA A 59 -9.84 3.64 20.75
N GLY A 60 -9.76 2.44 21.34
CA GLY A 60 -10.13 2.17 22.72
C GLY A 60 -11.62 1.87 22.94
N SER A 61 -12.52 2.14 21.97
CA SER A 61 -13.93 1.76 22.09
C SER A 61 -14.10 0.25 22.03
N GLU A 62 -15.05 -0.28 22.79
CA GLU A 62 -15.42 -1.70 22.75
C GLU A 62 -16.19 -2.02 21.47
N ILE A 63 -16.04 -3.27 21.02
CA ILE A 63 -16.80 -3.85 19.93
C ILE A 63 -17.16 -5.28 20.30
N GLU A 64 -18.41 -5.66 20.04
CA GLU A 64 -18.86 -7.03 20.10
C GLU A 64 -18.96 -7.59 18.69
N LEU A 65 -18.28 -8.69 18.42
CA LEU A 65 -18.29 -9.36 17.12
C LEU A 65 -18.72 -10.81 17.27
N GLU A 66 -19.75 -11.19 16.52
CA GLU A 66 -20.19 -12.58 16.38
C GLU A 66 -19.82 -13.09 14.99
N VAL A 67 -19.20 -14.26 14.97
CA VAL A 67 -18.85 -14.98 13.72
C VAL A 67 -19.31 -16.43 13.80
N GLU A 68 -19.51 -17.05 12.65
CA GLU A 68 -19.69 -18.49 12.51
C GLU A 68 -18.39 -19.11 12.02
N ARG A 69 -17.95 -20.17 12.69
CA ARG A 69 -16.81 -21.01 12.32
C ARG A 69 -17.21 -22.48 12.49
N ASP A 70 -17.15 -23.28 11.43
CA ASP A 70 -17.47 -24.71 11.45
C ASP A 70 -18.85 -25.01 12.11
N GLY A 71 -19.87 -24.20 11.78
CA GLY A 71 -21.22 -24.31 12.31
C GLY A 71 -21.38 -23.86 13.76
N LYS A 72 -20.36 -23.29 14.39
CA LYS A 72 -20.41 -22.78 15.77
C LYS A 72 -20.36 -21.26 15.80
N ILE A 73 -21.21 -20.67 16.60
CA ILE A 73 -21.20 -19.23 16.87
C ILE A 73 -20.11 -18.90 17.90
N ILE A 74 -19.22 -17.99 17.51
CA ILE A 74 -18.17 -17.45 18.37
C ILE A 74 -18.46 -15.98 18.58
N LYS A 75 -18.68 -15.59 19.82
CA LYS A 75 -18.94 -14.21 20.23
C LYS A 75 -17.80 -13.71 21.10
N LYS A 76 -17.26 -12.55 20.77
CA LYS A 76 -16.17 -11.91 21.52
C LYS A 76 -16.40 -10.42 21.63
N THR A 77 -16.09 -9.86 22.80
CA THR A 77 -16.01 -8.43 23.05
C THR A 77 -14.53 -8.06 23.23
N PHE A 78 -14.07 -7.05 22.50
CA PHE A 78 -12.69 -6.59 22.53
C PHE A 78 -12.63 -5.10 22.17
N ARG A 79 -11.46 -4.47 22.26
CA ARG A 79 -11.32 -3.04 21.98
C ARG A 79 -10.75 -2.78 20.60
N ARG A 80 -11.30 -1.77 19.94
CA ARG A 80 -10.72 -1.22 18.71
C ARG A 80 -9.39 -0.54 19.03
N GLU A 81 -8.43 -0.69 18.16
CA GLU A 81 -7.14 0.01 18.24
C GLU A 81 -6.97 0.95 17.03
N ASP A 82 -5.99 1.85 17.12
CA ASP A 82 -5.49 2.56 15.95
C ASP A 82 -4.66 1.58 15.12
N ILE A 83 -5.20 1.15 13.98
CA ILE A 83 -4.60 0.10 13.16
C ILE A 83 -3.57 0.73 12.23
N GLN A 84 -2.33 0.53 12.58
CA GLN A 84 -1.19 0.86 11.72
C GLN A 84 -0.63 -0.45 11.15
N LEU A 85 -0.97 -0.75 9.90
CA LEU A 85 -0.35 -1.87 9.21
C LEU A 85 1.06 -1.48 8.79
N PRO A 86 2.04 -2.36 8.98
CA PRO A 86 3.40 -2.10 8.51
C PRO A 86 3.38 -1.95 6.98
N ASN A 87 3.94 -0.86 6.48
CA ASN A 87 4.09 -0.67 5.03
C ASN A 87 5.06 -1.68 4.40
N VAL A 88 6.02 -2.20 5.17
CA VAL A 88 6.86 -3.36 4.83
C VAL A 88 6.48 -4.52 5.75
N PRO A 89 5.45 -5.32 5.42
CA PRO A 89 4.98 -6.42 6.29
C PRO A 89 5.95 -7.59 6.35
N TYR A 90 6.77 -7.76 5.32
CA TYR A 90 7.73 -8.84 5.24
C TYR A 90 8.99 -8.42 4.47
N PHE A 91 10.14 -8.82 4.97
CA PHE A 91 11.40 -8.86 4.25
C PHE A 91 12.25 -10.04 4.74
N GLY A 92 13.07 -10.60 3.87
CA GLY A 92 13.93 -11.74 4.23
C GLY A 92 14.79 -12.18 3.05
N MET A 93 15.79 -13.00 3.34
CA MET A 93 16.52 -13.74 2.31
C MET A 93 15.62 -14.89 1.82
N ILE A 94 15.39 -14.98 0.50
CA ILE A 94 14.64 -16.08 -0.12
C ILE A 94 15.56 -17.14 -0.72
N ASP A 95 16.83 -16.79 -0.87
CA ASP A 95 17.94 -17.67 -1.23
C ASP A 95 19.22 -17.10 -0.61
N LYS A 96 20.36 -17.78 -0.76
CA LYS A 96 21.66 -17.38 -0.19
C LYS A 96 22.10 -15.96 -0.56
N GLU A 97 21.70 -15.48 -1.74
CA GLU A 97 22.11 -14.19 -2.29
C GLU A 97 20.95 -13.25 -2.62
N VAL A 98 19.70 -13.74 -2.56
CA VAL A 98 18.52 -12.97 -3.01
C VAL A 98 17.72 -12.48 -1.81
N GLY A 99 17.68 -11.16 -1.63
CA GLY A 99 16.83 -10.50 -0.67
C GLY A 99 15.47 -10.13 -1.28
N TYR A 100 14.44 -10.20 -0.47
CA TYR A 100 13.07 -9.85 -0.84
C TYR A 100 12.51 -8.84 0.15
N ILE A 101 11.85 -7.81 -0.39
CA ILE A 101 11.14 -6.79 0.40
C ILE A 101 9.73 -6.65 -0.19
N LYS A 102 8.70 -6.88 0.62
CA LYS A 102 7.30 -6.59 0.29
C LYS A 102 6.94 -5.19 0.78
N LEU A 103 6.49 -4.31 -0.12
CA LEU A 103 5.95 -3.01 0.22
C LEU A 103 4.46 -2.98 -0.13
N ASN A 104 3.58 -2.86 0.88
CA ASN A 104 2.13 -2.88 0.70
C ASN A 104 1.54 -1.50 0.41
N GLU A 105 2.11 -0.43 0.94
CA GLU A 105 1.58 0.92 0.79
C GLU A 105 2.65 1.98 1.02
N PHE A 106 2.55 3.11 0.34
CA PHE A 106 3.44 4.26 0.52
C PHE A 106 2.89 5.20 1.60
N THR A 107 2.76 4.71 2.83
CA THR A 107 2.42 5.51 3.99
C THR A 107 3.66 6.22 4.55
N LYS A 108 3.48 7.09 5.53
CA LYS A 108 4.58 7.79 6.21
C LYS A 108 5.64 6.80 6.69
N GLN A 109 6.91 7.10 6.47
CA GLN A 109 8.08 6.27 6.79
C GLN A 109 8.26 5.01 5.90
N ALA A 110 7.53 4.86 4.80
CA ALA A 110 7.69 3.72 3.90
C ALA A 110 9.13 3.61 3.37
N SER A 111 9.74 4.73 2.99
CA SER A 111 11.11 4.78 2.51
C SER A 111 12.15 4.42 3.57
N ASP A 112 11.94 4.83 4.82
CA ASP A 112 12.83 4.47 5.93
C ASP A 112 12.71 2.98 6.24
N ASN A 113 11.50 2.40 6.19
CA ASN A 113 11.30 0.98 6.43
C ASN A 113 11.89 0.11 5.31
N VAL A 114 11.76 0.53 4.04
CA VAL A 114 12.44 -0.13 2.91
C VAL A 114 13.96 -0.04 3.07
N LYS A 115 14.49 1.14 3.46
CA LYS A 115 15.92 1.32 3.73
C LYS A 115 16.41 0.38 4.83
N ASN A 116 15.71 0.34 5.97
CA ASN A 116 16.08 -0.52 7.10
C ASN A 116 16.05 -2.01 6.72
N ALA A 117 15.03 -2.44 5.95
CA ALA A 117 14.95 -3.80 5.43
C ALA A 117 16.13 -4.11 4.49
N PHE A 118 16.43 -3.19 3.56
CA PHE A 118 17.57 -3.32 2.64
C PHE A 118 18.91 -3.44 3.39
N GLU A 119 19.19 -2.56 4.36
CA GLU A 119 20.42 -2.58 5.14
C GLU A 119 20.53 -3.87 5.96
N ASN A 120 19.41 -4.40 6.46
CA ASN A 120 19.39 -5.69 7.17
C ASN A 120 19.76 -6.84 6.23
N LEU A 121 19.19 -6.88 5.02
CA LEU A 121 19.50 -7.90 4.02
C LEU A 121 20.95 -7.79 3.51
N LYS A 122 21.49 -6.58 3.37
CA LYS A 122 22.91 -6.37 3.02
C LYS A 122 23.85 -6.96 4.08
N ARG A 123 23.51 -6.86 5.36
CA ARG A 123 24.27 -7.51 6.43
C ARG A 123 24.24 -9.04 6.36
N GLN A 124 23.23 -9.61 5.68
CA GLN A 124 23.10 -11.04 5.42
C GLN A 124 23.72 -11.47 4.07
N ASN A 125 24.60 -10.62 3.47
CA ASN A 125 25.29 -10.85 2.19
C ASN A 125 24.38 -10.86 0.96
N MET A 126 23.24 -10.15 0.97
CA MET A 126 22.39 -9.99 -0.19
C MET A 126 23.18 -9.41 -1.38
N GLN A 127 23.07 -10.06 -2.55
CA GLN A 127 23.66 -9.64 -3.81
C GLN A 127 22.61 -9.16 -4.83
N TYR A 128 21.37 -9.61 -4.70
CA TYR A 128 20.23 -9.31 -5.59
C TYR A 128 19.02 -8.92 -4.76
N LEU A 129 18.25 -7.92 -5.22
CA LEU A 129 17.05 -7.45 -4.51
C LEU A 129 15.80 -7.70 -5.36
N ILE A 130 14.77 -8.26 -4.72
CA ILE A 130 13.39 -8.24 -5.22
C ILE A 130 12.59 -7.26 -4.38
N LEU A 131 12.07 -6.20 -5.02
CA LEU A 131 11.11 -5.28 -4.43
C LEU A 131 9.72 -5.60 -4.95
N ASP A 132 8.84 -6.11 -4.08
CA ASP A 132 7.50 -6.53 -4.49
C ASP A 132 6.47 -5.43 -4.19
N LEU A 133 5.90 -4.87 -5.27
CA LEU A 133 4.84 -3.86 -5.27
C LEU A 133 3.49 -4.43 -5.74
N ARG A 134 3.35 -5.74 -5.91
CA ARG A 134 2.07 -6.36 -6.27
C ARG A 134 1.06 -6.12 -5.16
N GLY A 135 -0.19 -5.80 -5.52
CA GLY A 135 -1.23 -5.44 -4.54
C GLY A 135 -1.10 -4.03 -3.96
N ASN A 136 -0.09 -3.25 -4.33
CA ASN A 136 0.17 -1.92 -3.77
C ASN A 136 -0.48 -0.81 -4.61
N GLY A 137 -1.59 -0.26 -4.14
CA GLY A 137 -2.34 0.84 -4.79
C GLY A 137 -1.68 2.23 -4.75
N GLY A 138 -0.46 2.34 -4.20
CA GLY A 138 0.30 3.58 -4.12
C GLY A 138 0.29 4.23 -2.73
N GLY A 139 0.22 5.54 -2.67
CA GLY A 139 0.25 6.35 -1.46
C GLY A 139 0.99 7.67 -1.64
N LEU A 140 1.82 8.04 -0.66
CA LEU A 140 2.51 9.33 -0.63
C LEU A 140 3.59 9.43 -1.71
N LEU A 141 3.47 10.42 -2.57
CA LEU A 141 4.43 10.71 -3.65
C LEU A 141 5.86 10.88 -3.12
N GLN A 142 6.02 11.59 -1.99
CA GLN A 142 7.35 11.84 -1.44
C GLN A 142 8.04 10.54 -0.99
N GLU A 143 7.29 9.56 -0.50
CA GLU A 143 7.83 8.24 -0.15
C GLU A 143 8.31 7.48 -1.40
N ALA A 144 7.57 7.57 -2.52
CA ALA A 144 8.01 7.00 -3.79
C ALA A 144 9.33 7.63 -4.27
N VAL A 145 9.44 8.96 -4.24
CA VAL A 145 10.67 9.69 -4.61
C VAL A 145 11.83 9.27 -3.70
N ASN A 146 11.59 9.14 -2.39
CA ASN A 146 12.61 8.73 -1.43
C ASN A 146 13.07 7.29 -1.65
N ILE A 147 12.16 6.37 -2.02
CA ILE A 147 12.53 4.98 -2.33
C ILE A 147 13.38 4.91 -3.61
N VAL A 148 13.01 5.64 -4.66
CA VAL A 148 13.87 5.74 -5.86
C VAL A 148 15.25 6.29 -5.49
N ASN A 149 15.31 7.30 -4.59
CA ASN A 149 16.58 7.86 -4.14
C ASN A 149 17.47 6.89 -3.34
N LEU A 150 16.96 5.77 -2.86
CA LEU A 150 17.82 4.72 -2.28
C LEU A 150 18.74 4.12 -3.33
N PHE A 151 18.33 4.09 -4.60
CA PHE A 151 19.00 3.38 -5.69
C PHE A 151 19.48 4.27 -6.84
N VAL A 152 19.13 5.55 -6.83
CA VAL A 152 19.46 6.55 -7.85
C VAL A 152 20.08 7.76 -7.18
N ASP A 153 21.22 8.23 -7.69
CA ASP A 153 21.99 9.32 -7.08
C ASP A 153 21.25 10.67 -7.11
N LYS A 154 21.76 11.60 -6.32
CA LYS A 154 21.21 12.95 -6.13
C LYS A 154 21.09 13.72 -7.45
N GLY A 155 20.01 14.49 -7.57
CA GLY A 155 19.77 15.45 -8.64
C GLY A 155 18.96 14.93 -9.82
N GLN A 156 18.63 13.64 -9.84
CA GLN A 156 17.85 13.03 -10.91
C GLN A 156 16.35 13.32 -10.76
N VAL A 157 15.67 13.61 -11.88
CA VAL A 157 14.22 13.82 -11.91
C VAL A 157 13.54 12.48 -11.82
N VAL A 158 12.80 12.23 -10.73
CA VAL A 158 12.05 10.99 -10.52
C VAL A 158 10.68 11.07 -11.20
N VAL A 159 9.98 12.17 -11.01
CA VAL A 159 8.65 12.38 -11.58
C VAL A 159 8.38 13.86 -11.75
N SER A 160 7.65 14.22 -12.79
CA SER A 160 7.12 15.57 -12.98
C SER A 160 5.60 15.53 -13.08
N THR A 161 4.96 16.62 -12.68
CA THR A 161 3.53 16.82 -12.88
C THR A 161 3.31 17.90 -13.92
N LYS A 162 2.42 17.67 -14.89
CA LYS A 162 2.02 18.67 -15.87
C LYS A 162 0.56 18.98 -15.69
N ALA A 163 0.26 20.23 -15.39
CA ALA A 163 -1.07 20.79 -15.22
C ALA A 163 -1.53 21.50 -16.50
N LYS A 164 -2.82 21.89 -16.55
CA LYS A 164 -3.34 22.72 -17.63
C LYS A 164 -2.64 24.08 -17.69
N THR A 165 -2.23 24.61 -16.55
CA THR A 165 -1.51 25.88 -16.39
C THR A 165 -0.05 25.58 -16.07
N ILE A 166 0.89 26.09 -16.85
CA ILE A 166 2.34 25.76 -16.76
C ILE A 166 2.91 26.10 -15.39
N GLU A 167 2.48 27.20 -14.76
CA GLU A 167 2.95 27.63 -13.43
C GLU A 167 2.63 26.62 -12.31
N LYS A 168 1.72 25.67 -12.56
CA LYS A 168 1.36 24.58 -11.63
C LYS A 168 2.11 23.29 -11.88
N ASN A 169 3.06 23.29 -12.81
CA ASN A 169 3.94 22.15 -13.03
C ASN A 169 4.91 22.00 -11.86
N SER A 170 5.20 20.77 -11.49
CA SER A 170 6.15 20.47 -10.42
C SER A 170 7.09 19.36 -10.86
N THR A 171 8.32 19.39 -10.34
CA THR A 171 9.34 18.38 -10.61
C THR A 171 9.92 17.89 -9.29
N PHE A 172 9.91 16.59 -9.10
CA PHE A 172 10.42 15.93 -7.90
C PHE A 172 11.71 15.21 -8.24
N LYS A 173 12.77 15.52 -7.48
CA LYS A 173 14.12 15.02 -7.72
C LYS A 173 14.65 14.25 -6.53
N THR A 174 15.59 13.37 -6.77
CA THR A 174 16.42 12.77 -5.72
C THR A 174 17.25 13.87 -5.04
N THR A 175 17.31 13.85 -3.71
CA THR A 175 17.94 14.92 -2.92
C THR A 175 19.16 14.45 -2.14
N LYS A 176 19.30 13.14 -1.93
CA LYS A 176 20.38 12.51 -1.14
C LYS A 176 21.24 11.64 -2.04
N LYS A 177 22.47 11.34 -1.60
CA LYS A 177 23.30 10.30 -2.19
C LYS A 177 22.55 8.96 -2.09
N ALA A 178 22.62 8.16 -3.16
CA ALA A 178 22.03 6.82 -3.16
C ALA A 178 22.63 5.92 -2.08
N LEU A 179 21.85 4.99 -1.59
CA LEU A 179 22.29 3.94 -0.67
C LEU A 179 23.13 2.89 -1.41
N ASP A 180 22.64 2.45 -2.57
CA ASP A 180 23.34 1.50 -3.44
C ASP A 180 22.89 1.71 -4.90
N THR A 181 23.84 2.08 -5.77
CA THR A 181 23.59 2.28 -7.20
C THR A 181 23.91 1.05 -8.06
N LYS A 182 24.40 -0.04 -7.46
CA LYS A 182 24.97 -1.18 -8.20
C LYS A 182 24.20 -2.48 -8.04
N ILE A 183 23.54 -2.70 -6.89
CA ILE A 183 22.82 -3.95 -6.64
C ILE A 183 21.78 -4.18 -7.75
N PRO A 184 21.75 -5.36 -8.41
CA PRO A 184 20.68 -5.67 -9.36
C PRO A 184 19.33 -5.74 -8.64
N ILE A 185 18.31 -5.13 -9.24
CA ILE A 185 16.96 -5.01 -8.67
C ILE A 185 15.95 -5.57 -9.66
N VAL A 186 15.04 -6.40 -9.15
CA VAL A 186 13.79 -6.77 -9.80
C VAL A 186 12.63 -6.13 -9.04
N VAL A 187 11.76 -5.43 -9.74
CA VAL A 187 10.51 -4.90 -9.17
C VAL A 187 9.35 -5.73 -9.69
N LEU A 188 8.59 -6.34 -8.76
CA LEU A 188 7.39 -7.09 -9.10
C LEU A 188 6.17 -6.17 -9.04
N ILE A 189 5.35 -6.21 -10.10
CA ILE A 189 4.10 -5.44 -10.23
C ILE A 189 2.96 -6.33 -10.73
N ASP A 190 1.73 -5.88 -10.52
CA ASP A 190 0.51 -6.47 -11.06
C ASP A 190 -0.53 -5.40 -11.44
N GLY A 191 -1.70 -5.82 -11.94
CA GLY A 191 -2.77 -4.92 -12.35
C GLY A 191 -3.36 -4.03 -11.24
N THR A 192 -2.97 -4.25 -9.98
CA THR A 192 -3.37 -3.43 -8.83
C THR A 192 -2.27 -2.48 -8.36
N SER A 193 -1.04 -2.66 -8.86
CA SER A 193 0.07 -1.73 -8.63
C SER A 193 -0.23 -0.38 -9.27
N ALA A 194 -0.42 0.68 -8.48
CA ALA A 194 -0.93 1.97 -8.96
C ALA A 194 -0.18 3.18 -8.39
N SER A 195 -0.24 4.31 -9.10
CA SER A 195 0.20 5.64 -8.60
C SER A 195 1.67 5.65 -8.14
N ALA A 196 1.96 5.76 -6.84
CA ALA A 196 3.32 5.75 -6.28
C ALA A 196 4.10 4.48 -6.66
N SER A 197 3.45 3.32 -6.75
CA SER A 197 4.06 2.08 -7.23
C SER A 197 4.54 2.20 -8.68
N GLU A 198 3.74 2.86 -9.52
CA GLU A 198 4.06 3.08 -10.92
C GLU A 198 5.17 4.12 -11.10
N ILE A 199 5.24 5.11 -10.20
CA ILE A 199 6.34 6.07 -10.15
C ILE A 199 7.64 5.35 -9.82
N VAL A 200 7.67 4.49 -8.78
CA VAL A 200 8.87 3.74 -8.40
C VAL A 200 9.30 2.79 -9.50
N SER A 201 8.41 1.93 -9.99
CA SER A 201 8.74 0.94 -11.01
C SER A 201 9.16 1.61 -12.32
N GLY A 202 8.38 2.59 -12.80
CA GLY A 202 8.67 3.30 -14.04
C GLY A 202 9.95 4.13 -13.98
N SER A 203 10.23 4.80 -12.87
CA SER A 203 11.46 5.58 -12.71
C SER A 203 12.70 4.69 -12.63
N LEU A 204 12.65 3.59 -11.87
CA LEU A 204 13.75 2.64 -11.81
C LEU A 204 13.99 1.96 -13.17
N GLN A 205 12.93 1.71 -13.95
CA GLN A 205 13.04 1.23 -15.33
C GLN A 205 13.71 2.25 -16.25
N ASP A 206 13.25 3.51 -16.22
CA ASP A 206 13.78 4.58 -17.06
C ASP A 206 15.26 4.93 -16.77
N PHE A 207 15.72 4.65 -15.55
CA PHE A 207 17.13 4.78 -15.15
C PHE A 207 17.97 3.53 -15.41
N ASP A 208 17.43 2.50 -16.07
CA ASP A 208 18.07 1.18 -16.23
C ASP A 208 18.54 0.58 -14.90
N ARG A 209 17.82 0.91 -13.83
CA ARG A 209 18.21 0.56 -12.47
C ARG A 209 17.54 -0.72 -11.98
N ALA A 210 16.41 -1.08 -12.58
CA ALA A 210 15.67 -2.29 -12.24
C ALA A 210 15.02 -2.94 -13.47
N VAL A 211 14.89 -4.27 -13.41
CA VAL A 211 14.03 -5.03 -14.31
C VAL A 211 12.63 -5.09 -13.70
N ILE A 212 11.61 -4.75 -14.49
CA ILE A 212 10.21 -4.81 -14.06
C ILE A 212 9.61 -6.13 -14.54
N MET A 213 9.02 -6.88 -13.61
CA MET A 213 8.41 -8.18 -13.89
C MET A 213 6.98 -8.26 -13.35
N GLY A 214 6.12 -8.95 -14.10
CA GLY A 214 4.74 -9.23 -13.71
C GLY A 214 3.74 -8.83 -14.78
N GLN A 215 2.60 -8.30 -14.37
CA GLN A 215 1.54 -7.83 -15.27
C GLN A 215 1.62 -6.32 -15.49
N CYS A 216 0.91 -5.80 -16.50
CA CYS A 216 0.74 -4.36 -16.66
C CYS A 216 0.16 -3.75 -15.38
N SER A 217 0.69 -2.59 -14.97
CA SER A 217 0.20 -1.85 -13.82
C SER A 217 -1.17 -1.22 -14.09
N PHE A 218 -1.78 -0.64 -13.07
CA PHE A 218 -3.12 -0.06 -13.12
C PHE A 218 -3.26 1.11 -14.10
N GLY A 219 -2.23 1.96 -14.22
CA GLY A 219 -2.29 3.17 -15.06
C GLY A 219 -2.92 4.37 -14.38
N LYS A 220 -2.70 4.58 -13.07
CA LYS A 220 -3.22 5.73 -12.31
C LYS A 220 -2.25 6.91 -12.34
N GLY A 221 -2.30 7.68 -13.42
CA GLY A 221 -1.41 8.81 -13.66
C GLY A 221 -2.00 10.19 -13.37
N LEU A 222 -3.17 10.30 -12.75
CA LEU A 222 -3.84 11.56 -12.43
C LEU A 222 -3.51 12.04 -11.03
N VAL A 223 -3.12 13.32 -10.91
CA VAL A 223 -2.96 14.01 -9.64
C VAL A 223 -4.31 14.62 -9.25
N GLN A 224 -4.80 14.26 -8.07
CA GLN A 224 -6.09 14.72 -7.57
C GLN A 224 -5.90 15.45 -6.24
N ASN A 225 -6.52 16.63 -6.13
CA ASN A 225 -6.61 17.40 -4.90
C ASN A 225 -8.01 17.31 -4.33
N ILE A 226 -8.11 17.25 -3.01
CA ILE A 226 -9.36 17.36 -2.26
C ILE A 226 -9.47 18.81 -1.78
N LEU A 227 -10.47 19.52 -2.28
CA LEU A 227 -10.76 20.90 -1.89
C LEU A 227 -11.94 20.91 -0.92
N PRO A 228 -11.80 21.52 0.29
CA PRO A 228 -12.93 21.68 1.18
C PRO A 228 -13.92 22.67 0.58
N LEU A 229 -15.20 22.37 0.71
CA LEU A 229 -16.31 23.22 0.31
C LEU A 229 -17.14 23.58 1.54
N ILE A 230 -18.16 24.45 1.38
CA ILE A 230 -19.13 24.77 2.42
C ILE A 230 -19.92 23.53 2.86
N TYR A 231 -20.53 23.56 4.04
CA TYR A 231 -21.33 22.48 4.63
C TYR A 231 -20.58 21.16 4.82
N ASN A 232 -19.29 21.21 5.20
CA ASN A 232 -18.42 20.04 5.39
C ASN A 232 -18.33 19.11 4.15
N SER A 233 -18.70 19.59 2.98
CA SER A 233 -18.52 18.84 1.73
C SER A 233 -17.09 19.01 1.18
N GLN A 234 -16.70 18.08 0.31
CA GLN A 234 -15.38 18.08 -0.31
C GLN A 234 -15.51 17.83 -1.80
N MET A 235 -14.68 18.50 -2.59
CA MET A 235 -14.59 18.28 -4.03
C MET A 235 -13.25 17.66 -4.39
N LYS A 236 -13.25 16.53 -5.06
CA LYS A 236 -12.06 15.87 -5.61
C LYS A 236 -11.86 16.32 -7.04
N VAL A 237 -10.75 17.03 -7.31
CA VAL A 237 -10.47 17.64 -8.62
C VAL A 237 -9.15 17.08 -9.17
N THR A 238 -9.17 16.63 -10.42
CA THR A 238 -7.96 16.30 -11.17
C THR A 238 -7.26 17.59 -11.59
N VAL A 239 -6.00 17.76 -11.19
CA VAL A 239 -5.24 19.00 -11.40
C VAL A 239 -4.04 18.84 -12.34
N SER A 240 -3.48 17.64 -12.48
CA SER A 240 -2.33 17.37 -13.35
C SER A 240 -2.16 15.88 -13.64
N LYS A 241 -1.19 15.55 -14.51
CA LYS A 241 -0.78 14.18 -14.82
C LYS A 241 0.67 13.94 -14.41
N TYR A 242 0.98 12.70 -14.01
CA TYR A 242 2.33 12.26 -13.69
C TYR A 242 3.11 11.82 -14.93
N TYR A 243 4.37 12.23 -15.01
CA TYR A 243 5.33 11.85 -16.05
C TYR A 243 6.62 11.37 -15.40
N ILE A 244 7.06 10.16 -15.75
CA ILE A 244 8.30 9.56 -15.28
C ILE A 244 9.51 10.12 -16.05
N PRO A 245 10.77 9.77 -15.70
CA PRO A 245 11.96 10.40 -16.26
C PRO A 245 12.05 10.44 -17.78
N SER A 246 11.62 9.38 -18.47
CA SER A 246 11.58 9.33 -19.95
C SER A 246 10.55 10.27 -20.59
N GLY A 247 9.69 10.91 -19.80
CA GLY A 247 8.56 11.71 -20.27
C GLY A 247 7.30 10.90 -20.57
N ARG A 248 7.27 9.59 -20.30
CA ARG A 248 6.05 8.76 -20.41
C ARG A 248 5.03 9.19 -19.35
N CYS A 249 3.78 9.30 -19.77
CA CYS A 249 2.66 9.49 -18.84
C CYS A 249 2.25 8.14 -18.24
N ILE A 250 2.06 8.11 -16.92
CA ILE A 250 1.62 6.89 -16.22
C ILE A 250 0.16 6.55 -16.55
N GLN A 251 -0.66 7.57 -16.87
CA GLN A 251 -2.10 7.38 -17.09
C GLN A 251 -2.36 6.40 -18.24
N ALA A 252 -3.09 5.32 -17.95
CA ALA A 252 -3.63 4.45 -18.97
C ALA A 252 -4.58 5.25 -19.90
N ILE A 253 -4.54 4.93 -21.16
CA ILE A 253 -5.44 5.47 -22.20
C ILE A 253 -6.39 4.32 -22.54
N ASP A 254 -7.70 4.54 -22.33
CA ASP A 254 -8.77 3.64 -22.77
C ASP A 254 -8.94 3.73 -24.29
#